data_e68dd311adea3cfdda5e849ab9d17a36
#
_entry.id   e68dd311adea3cfdda5e849ab9d17a36
#
_cell.length_a   1.000
_cell.length_b   1.000
_cell.length_c   1.000
_cell.angle_alpha   90.00
_cell.angle_beta   90.00
_cell.angle_gamma   90.00
#
_symmetry.space_group_name_H-M   'P 1'
#
loop_
_entity.id
_entity.type
_entity.pdbx_description
1 polymer ?
#
loop_
_entity_poly.entity_id
_entity_poly.type
_entity_poly.pdbx_seq_one_letter_code
_entity_poly.pdbx_strand_id
1 'polypeptide(L)'
;MNGGDDGEVAAAPPPALEWKFSQVFGERTAGEEVQEVDIISAIEFDKTGDHLATGDRGGRVVLFERTDTKDHGGSRRDLERMDYAISRHPEFRYKTEFQSHEPEFDYLKSLEIEEKINKIRWCQTANGALFLLSTNDKTIKFWKVQEKKVKKISDMNIDPSKAVGNGGIASSSVSSSPRSYLANGGYTDRSCNNLSNDFSFPPGGIPSLRLPVVTSHETSLVARCRRVYAHAHDYHINSISNNSDGETFISADDLRINLWNLEISNQSFNIVDVKPANMEDLTEVITSAEFHPTHCNMLAYSSSKGSIRLIDLRQSALCDTHSKL
;
A
#
# COMPACT_ATOMS: atom_id res chain seq x y z
N MET A 1 29.20 -1.28 -68.62
CA MET A 1 29.75 -1.44 -67.28
C MET A 1 29.30 -0.24 -66.49
N ASN A 2 28.17 -0.40 -65.80
CA ASN A 2 27.60 0.61 -64.89
C ASN A 2 27.81 0.06 -63.49
N GLY A 3 28.76 0.63 -62.76
CA GLY A 3 28.91 0.39 -61.32
C GLY A 3 27.83 1.21 -60.57
N GLY A 4 26.89 0.54 -59.94
CA GLY A 4 25.98 1.17 -58.98
C GLY A 4 26.78 1.38 -57.67
N ASP A 5 26.91 2.62 -57.30
CA ASP A 5 27.43 3.05 -56.00
C ASP A 5 26.26 2.97 -54.99
N ASP A 6 26.18 1.84 -54.29
CA ASP A 6 25.25 1.67 -53.17
C ASP A 6 25.81 2.44 -51.95
N GLY A 7 25.50 3.74 -51.93
CA GLY A 7 25.77 4.58 -50.77
C GLY A 7 25.00 4.08 -49.54
N GLU A 8 25.72 3.40 -48.65
CA GLU A 8 25.23 3.00 -47.31
C GLU A 8 24.93 4.27 -46.51
N VAL A 9 23.63 4.58 -46.38
CA VAL A 9 23.19 5.70 -45.57
C VAL A 9 23.40 5.30 -44.10
N ALA A 10 24.47 5.79 -43.50
CA ALA A 10 24.75 5.61 -42.09
C ALA A 10 23.59 6.15 -41.29
N ALA A 11 22.93 5.26 -40.50
CA ALA A 11 21.86 5.63 -39.60
C ALA A 11 22.35 6.71 -38.61
N ALA A 12 21.59 7.79 -38.48
CA ALA A 12 21.92 8.86 -37.53
C ALA A 12 22.03 8.25 -36.11
N PRO A 13 23.05 8.68 -35.34
CA PRO A 13 23.21 8.19 -33.97
C PRO A 13 21.89 8.44 -33.16
N PRO A 14 21.49 7.52 -32.28
CA PRO A 14 20.30 7.72 -31.46
C PRO A 14 20.46 9.01 -30.63
N PRO A 15 19.37 9.76 -30.43
CA PRO A 15 19.42 11.00 -29.67
C PRO A 15 19.98 10.72 -28.27
N ALA A 16 20.90 11.54 -27.82
CA ALA A 16 21.47 11.44 -26.48
C ALA A 16 20.37 11.58 -25.46
N LEU A 17 20.33 10.66 -24.46
CA LEU A 17 19.40 10.72 -23.36
C LEU A 17 19.70 11.97 -22.53
N GLU A 18 18.71 12.83 -22.35
CA GLU A 18 18.79 14.03 -21.54
C GLU A 18 17.94 13.82 -20.27
N TRP A 19 18.56 13.97 -19.11
CA TRP A 19 17.88 13.92 -17.82
C TRP A 19 17.29 15.29 -17.52
N LYS A 20 15.98 15.30 -17.19
CA LYS A 20 15.25 16.51 -16.80
C LYS A 20 14.59 16.28 -15.45
N PHE A 21 14.61 17.32 -14.62
CA PHE A 21 13.82 17.34 -13.39
C PHE A 21 12.33 17.26 -13.74
N SER A 22 11.61 16.39 -13.07
CA SER A 22 10.17 16.18 -13.28
C SER A 22 9.35 16.79 -12.16
N GLN A 23 9.55 16.29 -10.94
CA GLN A 23 8.67 16.63 -9.81
C GLN A 23 9.35 16.37 -8.47
N VAL A 24 8.94 17.11 -7.43
CA VAL A 24 9.33 16.89 -6.04
C VAL A 24 8.08 16.75 -5.17
N PHE A 25 8.15 15.88 -4.17
CA PHE A 25 7.15 15.72 -3.12
C PHE A 25 7.77 16.00 -1.77
N GLY A 26 6.99 16.59 -0.85
CA GLY A 26 7.43 16.85 0.51
C GLY A 26 8.46 17.98 0.62
N GLU A 27 8.52 18.87 -0.37
CA GLU A 27 9.33 20.09 -0.27
C GLU A 27 8.77 20.97 0.85
N ARG A 28 9.63 21.31 1.78
CA ARG A 28 9.26 22.09 2.97
C ARG A 28 9.64 23.55 2.84
N THR A 29 8.91 24.37 3.56
CA THR A 29 9.19 25.80 3.66
C THR A 29 10.47 26.01 4.48
N ALA A 30 11.27 27.01 4.12
CA ALA A 30 12.49 27.32 4.87
C ALA A 30 12.16 27.64 6.35
N GLY A 31 12.74 26.87 7.27
CA GLY A 31 12.52 26.99 8.71
C GLY A 31 11.63 25.92 9.34
N GLU A 32 11.00 25.03 8.56
CA GLU A 32 10.31 23.85 9.10
C GLU A 32 11.32 22.79 9.54
N GLU A 33 11.17 22.31 10.77
CA GLU A 33 11.95 21.18 11.27
C GLU A 33 11.44 19.87 10.66
N VAL A 34 12.37 19.03 10.19
CA VAL A 34 12.06 17.69 9.70
C VAL A 34 11.83 16.79 10.90
N GLN A 35 10.63 16.21 11.01
CA GLN A 35 10.37 15.16 11.99
C GLN A 35 10.97 13.84 11.51
N GLU A 36 11.62 13.10 12.39
CA GLU A 36 12.27 11.85 12.04
C GLU A 36 11.28 10.81 11.48
N VAL A 37 10.05 10.81 11.97
CA VAL A 37 8.97 9.94 11.52
C VAL A 37 8.58 10.17 10.05
N ASP A 38 8.79 11.37 9.51
CA ASP A 38 8.45 11.72 8.13
C ASP A 38 9.56 11.38 7.11
N ILE A 39 10.70 10.85 7.58
CA ILE A 39 11.80 10.47 6.69
C ILE A 39 11.37 9.26 5.85
N ILE A 40 11.38 9.43 4.52
CA ILE A 40 11.07 8.35 3.57
C ILE A 40 12.15 7.27 3.67
N SER A 41 11.74 6.03 3.93
CA SER A 41 12.61 4.86 4.09
C SER A 41 12.42 3.80 3.00
N ALA A 42 11.30 3.83 2.28
CA ALA A 42 11.01 2.92 1.19
C ALA A 42 10.31 3.64 0.04
N ILE A 43 10.60 3.23 -1.20
CA ILE A 43 9.97 3.75 -2.41
C ILE A 43 9.89 2.64 -3.45
N GLU A 44 8.75 2.54 -4.15
CA GLU A 44 8.55 1.51 -5.16
C GLU A 44 7.50 1.96 -6.20
N PHE A 45 7.86 1.85 -7.48
CA PHE A 45 6.89 1.96 -8.58
C PHE A 45 6.18 0.63 -8.80
N ASP A 46 4.93 0.68 -9.23
CA ASP A 46 4.26 -0.51 -9.74
C ASP A 46 4.84 -0.92 -11.11
N LYS A 47 4.50 -2.13 -11.58
CA LYS A 47 5.05 -2.65 -12.85
C LYS A 47 4.67 -1.82 -14.08
N THR A 48 3.58 -1.08 -14.01
CA THR A 48 3.09 -0.24 -15.13
C THR A 48 3.70 1.16 -15.10
N GLY A 49 4.25 1.59 -13.95
CA GLY A 49 4.69 2.95 -13.70
C GLY A 49 3.54 3.93 -13.52
N ASP A 50 2.31 3.44 -13.28
CA ASP A 50 1.14 4.29 -13.06
C ASP A 50 0.95 4.67 -11.60
N HIS A 51 1.56 3.90 -10.69
CA HIS A 51 1.50 4.16 -9.25
C HIS A 51 2.89 4.17 -8.64
N LEU A 52 3.04 5.02 -7.63
CA LEU A 52 4.21 5.10 -6.78
C LEU A 52 3.78 4.92 -5.34
N ALA A 53 4.48 4.11 -4.58
CA ALA A 53 4.30 3.97 -3.14
C ALA A 53 5.55 4.44 -2.41
N THR A 54 5.38 5.17 -1.32
CA THR A 54 6.45 5.53 -0.39
C THR A 54 6.08 5.06 1.00
N GLY A 55 7.09 4.66 1.76
CA GLY A 55 6.97 4.35 3.18
C GLY A 55 7.91 5.22 3.99
N ASP A 56 7.52 5.60 5.19
CA ASP A 56 8.32 6.44 6.08
C ASP A 56 8.74 5.71 7.36
N ARG A 57 9.52 6.40 8.18
CA ARG A 57 9.95 5.89 9.49
C ARG A 57 8.83 5.83 10.50
N GLY A 58 7.75 6.61 10.32
CA GLY A 58 6.56 6.56 11.17
C GLY A 58 5.58 5.45 10.81
N GLY A 59 5.95 4.54 9.90
CA GLY A 59 5.14 3.38 9.55
C GLY A 59 3.99 3.66 8.60
N ARG A 60 3.90 4.86 8.01
CA ARG A 60 2.89 5.21 7.03
C ARG A 60 3.31 4.80 5.62
N VAL A 61 2.32 4.46 4.83
CA VAL A 61 2.46 4.24 3.38
C VAL A 61 1.63 5.28 2.66
N VAL A 62 2.25 6.02 1.74
CA VAL A 62 1.61 7.02 0.89
C VAL A 62 1.61 6.52 -0.55
N LEU A 63 0.47 6.60 -1.21
CA LEU A 63 0.30 6.19 -2.60
C LEU A 63 0.07 7.41 -3.48
N PHE A 64 0.74 7.41 -4.63
CA PHE A 64 0.60 8.40 -5.68
C PHE A 64 0.15 7.72 -6.97
N GLU A 65 -0.58 8.44 -7.79
CA GLU A 65 -1.09 8.00 -9.09
C GLU A 65 -0.59 8.93 -10.19
N ARG A 66 -0.15 8.34 -11.28
CA ARG A 66 0.26 9.09 -12.47
C ARG A 66 -0.97 9.70 -13.15
N THR A 67 -0.91 10.99 -13.40
CA THR A 67 -1.91 11.69 -14.18
C THR A 67 -1.35 11.99 -15.57
N ASP A 68 -2.02 11.47 -16.60
CA ASP A 68 -1.68 11.84 -17.96
C ASP A 68 -2.06 13.29 -18.20
N THR A 69 -1.18 14.05 -18.83
CA THR A 69 -1.37 15.48 -19.16
C THR A 69 -2.58 15.74 -20.08
N LYS A 70 -3.29 14.69 -20.49
CA LYS A 70 -4.48 14.78 -21.36
C LYS A 70 -5.74 15.26 -20.64
N ASP A 71 -5.81 15.15 -19.32
CA ASP A 71 -6.99 15.53 -18.53
C ASP A 71 -7.06 17.02 -18.17
N HIS A 72 -6.11 17.83 -18.60
CA HIS A 72 -6.23 19.27 -18.52
C HIS A 72 -7.10 19.79 -19.67
N GLY A 73 -8.39 19.44 -19.61
CA GLY A 73 -9.46 20.04 -20.41
C GLY A 73 -9.69 21.54 -20.09
N GLY A 74 -8.65 22.23 -19.67
CA GLY A 74 -8.65 23.67 -19.56
C GLY A 74 -8.80 24.30 -20.95
N SER A 75 -9.71 25.26 -21.06
CA SER A 75 -9.92 26.04 -22.27
C SER A 75 -8.57 26.56 -22.76
N ARG A 76 -8.35 26.52 -24.09
CA ARG A 76 -7.13 27.06 -24.75
C ARG A 76 -6.75 28.48 -24.26
N ARG A 77 -7.74 29.25 -23.78
CA ARG A 77 -7.55 30.60 -23.19
C ARG A 77 -6.95 30.57 -21.80
N ASP A 78 -7.16 29.50 -21.02
CA ASP A 78 -6.57 29.36 -19.67
C ASP A 78 -5.11 28.91 -19.77
N LEU A 79 -4.76 28.14 -20.81
CA LEU A 79 -3.39 27.70 -21.10
C LEU A 79 -2.50 28.85 -21.57
N GLU A 80 -3.05 29.87 -22.25
CA GLU A 80 -2.31 31.06 -22.72
C GLU A 80 -2.03 32.08 -21.58
N ARG A 81 -2.68 31.95 -20.42
CA ARG A 81 -2.49 32.80 -19.24
C ARG A 81 -1.47 32.25 -18.23
N MET A 82 -1.05 31.01 -18.40
CA MET A 82 -0.07 30.40 -17.53
C MET A 82 1.33 30.60 -18.12
N ASP A 83 2.13 31.47 -17.50
CA ASP A 83 3.56 31.68 -17.82
C ASP A 83 4.45 30.47 -17.48
N TYR A 84 3.88 29.33 -17.18
CA TYR A 84 4.62 28.10 -16.90
C TYR A 84 4.68 27.24 -18.16
N ALA A 85 5.89 26.81 -18.51
CA ALA A 85 6.11 25.81 -19.54
C ALA A 85 5.28 24.56 -19.18
N ILE A 86 4.29 24.21 -20.01
CA ILE A 86 3.52 22.97 -19.87
C ILE A 86 4.50 21.82 -19.97
N SER A 87 4.83 21.21 -18.84
CA SER A 87 5.68 20.03 -18.85
C SER A 87 4.88 18.91 -19.54
N ARG A 88 5.40 18.38 -20.65
CA ARG A 88 4.79 17.26 -21.37
C ARG A 88 5.02 15.92 -20.67
N HIS A 89 5.52 15.95 -19.43
CA HIS A 89 5.83 14.76 -18.65
C HIS A 89 4.64 14.39 -17.76
N PRO A 90 4.33 13.11 -17.62
CA PRO A 90 3.31 12.67 -16.67
C PRO A 90 3.73 13.08 -15.26
N GLU A 91 2.76 13.59 -14.50
CA GLU A 91 2.95 13.97 -13.12
C GLU A 91 2.28 12.95 -12.21
N PHE A 92 2.85 12.76 -11.01
CA PHE A 92 2.24 11.96 -9.97
C PHE A 92 1.47 12.86 -9.02
N ARG A 93 0.28 12.41 -8.58
CA ARG A 93 -0.55 13.11 -7.59
C ARG A 93 -0.80 12.21 -6.41
N TYR A 94 -0.90 12.82 -5.24
CA TYR A 94 -1.33 12.13 -4.03
C TYR A 94 -2.66 11.42 -4.26
N LYS A 95 -2.72 10.15 -3.88
CA LYS A 95 -3.92 9.32 -4.00
C LYS A 95 -4.53 9.01 -2.64
N THR A 96 -3.75 8.48 -1.72
CA THR A 96 -4.18 8.13 -0.36
C THR A 96 -2.97 7.78 0.51
N GLU A 97 -3.19 7.77 1.83
CA GLU A 97 -2.22 7.28 2.81
C GLU A 97 -2.90 6.43 3.87
N PHE A 98 -2.13 5.61 4.54
CA PHE A 98 -2.61 4.80 5.66
C PHE A 98 -1.46 4.38 6.57
N GLN A 99 -1.77 4.19 7.85
CA GLN A 99 -0.84 3.62 8.82
C GLN A 99 -0.70 2.13 8.56
N SER A 100 0.50 1.72 8.16
CA SER A 100 0.81 0.32 7.87
C SER A 100 1.30 -0.42 9.11
N HIS A 101 2.30 0.12 9.77
CA HIS A 101 2.87 -0.45 10.98
C HIS A 101 2.82 0.57 12.11
N GLU A 102 2.69 0.05 13.31
CA GLU A 102 2.73 0.80 14.57
C GLU A 102 3.88 0.25 15.42
N PRO A 103 4.45 1.05 16.34
CA PRO A 103 5.49 0.56 17.23
C PRO A 103 4.95 -0.58 18.10
N GLU A 104 5.70 -1.65 18.21
CA GLU A 104 5.34 -2.83 19.00
C GLU A 104 6.46 -3.16 19.98
N PHE A 105 6.13 -3.82 21.09
CA PHE A 105 7.12 -4.30 22.05
C PHE A 105 7.05 -5.81 22.16
N ASP A 106 8.17 -6.49 21.85
CA ASP A 106 8.30 -7.94 22.06
C ASP A 106 8.69 -8.22 23.51
N TYR A 107 7.70 -8.57 24.32
CA TYR A 107 7.89 -8.87 25.74
C TYR A 107 8.75 -10.10 25.99
N LEU A 108 8.85 -11.03 25.05
CA LEU A 108 9.66 -12.25 25.22
C LEU A 108 11.15 -11.96 25.02
N LYS A 109 11.47 -11.09 24.09
CA LYS A 109 12.85 -10.70 23.78
C LYS A 109 13.24 -9.36 24.43
N SER A 110 12.27 -8.68 25.09
CA SER A 110 12.44 -7.32 25.64
C SER A 110 13.00 -6.35 24.61
N LEU A 111 12.46 -6.38 23.40
CA LEU A 111 12.92 -5.62 22.25
C LEU A 111 11.79 -4.73 21.73
N GLU A 112 12.10 -3.46 21.47
CA GLU A 112 11.24 -2.57 20.71
C GLU A 112 11.31 -2.91 19.23
N ILE A 113 10.14 -2.97 18.58
CA ILE A 113 10.00 -3.19 17.15
C ILE A 113 9.52 -1.87 16.55
N GLU A 114 10.39 -1.25 15.76
CA GLU A 114 10.09 0.02 15.11
C GLU A 114 9.00 -0.18 14.05
N GLU A 115 8.17 0.84 13.88
CA GLU A 115 7.13 0.91 12.84
C GLU A 115 7.70 1.22 11.45
N LYS A 116 8.94 1.64 11.36
CA LYS A 116 9.62 2.04 10.12
C LYS A 116 9.39 1.05 8.98
N ILE A 117 8.98 1.58 7.83
CA ILE A 117 8.80 0.78 6.62
C ILE A 117 10.15 0.49 5.97
N ASN A 118 10.56 -0.78 5.96
CA ASN A 118 11.83 -1.18 5.35
C ASN A 118 11.69 -1.39 3.84
N LYS A 119 10.61 -2.04 3.39
CA LYS A 119 10.36 -2.33 1.97
C LYS A 119 8.87 -2.29 1.65
N ILE A 120 8.59 -1.96 0.40
CA ILE A 120 7.27 -2.05 -0.21
C ILE A 120 7.41 -2.84 -1.51
N ARG A 121 6.42 -3.68 -1.84
CA ARG A 121 6.31 -4.35 -3.14
C ARG A 121 4.87 -4.35 -3.61
N TRP A 122 4.67 -3.95 -4.84
CA TRP A 122 3.37 -4.01 -5.49
C TRP A 122 3.05 -5.43 -5.92
N CYS A 123 1.84 -5.89 -5.60
CA CYS A 123 1.29 -7.15 -6.09
C CYS A 123 0.44 -6.91 -7.34
N GLN A 124 -0.01 -8.01 -7.97
CA GLN A 124 -0.87 -7.91 -9.15
C GLN A 124 -2.19 -7.22 -8.80
N THR A 125 -2.57 -6.26 -9.63
CA THR A 125 -3.84 -5.56 -9.52
C THR A 125 -4.98 -6.48 -9.93
N ALA A 126 -6.04 -6.55 -9.15
CA ALA A 126 -7.22 -7.34 -9.46
C ALA A 126 -8.50 -6.56 -9.13
N ASN A 127 -9.49 -6.65 -10.01
CA ASN A 127 -10.83 -6.07 -9.81
C ASN A 127 -10.80 -4.57 -9.45
N GLY A 128 -9.90 -3.81 -10.07
CA GLY A 128 -9.76 -2.36 -9.81
C GLY A 128 -9.24 -2.01 -8.42
N ALA A 129 -8.70 -2.98 -7.67
CA ALA A 129 -8.06 -2.76 -6.38
C ALA A 129 -6.54 -2.85 -6.52
N LEU A 130 -5.84 -2.01 -5.79
CA LEU A 130 -4.40 -2.05 -5.67
C LEU A 130 -4.01 -2.97 -4.51
N PHE A 131 -2.99 -3.79 -4.74
CA PHE A 131 -2.45 -4.68 -3.71
C PHE A 131 -0.96 -4.42 -3.53
N LEU A 132 -0.52 -4.40 -2.28
CA LEU A 132 0.88 -4.22 -1.95
C LEU A 132 1.27 -4.96 -0.66
N LEU A 133 2.54 -5.32 -0.57
CA LEU A 133 3.20 -5.78 0.63
C LEU A 133 4.03 -4.64 1.21
N SER A 134 3.98 -4.47 2.50
CA SER A 134 4.87 -3.56 3.25
C SER A 134 5.47 -4.31 4.43
N THR A 135 6.69 -3.99 4.79
CA THR A 135 7.36 -4.65 5.92
C THR A 135 8.04 -3.64 6.82
N ASN A 136 7.96 -3.87 8.11
CA ASN A 136 8.90 -3.35 9.09
C ASN A 136 9.99 -4.38 9.38
N ASP A 137 10.68 -4.30 10.51
CA ASP A 137 11.75 -5.22 10.89
C ASP A 137 11.29 -6.66 11.06
N LYS A 138 10.07 -6.91 11.52
CA LYS A 138 9.59 -8.22 11.97
C LYS A 138 8.36 -8.75 11.26
N THR A 139 7.53 -7.88 10.71
CA THR A 139 6.23 -8.27 10.16
C THR A 139 6.06 -7.75 8.74
N ILE A 140 5.36 -8.55 7.93
CA ILE A 140 4.97 -8.17 6.58
C ILE A 140 3.46 -8.11 6.55
N LYS A 141 2.90 -7.05 5.97
CA LYS A 141 1.46 -6.84 5.86
C LYS A 141 1.04 -6.77 4.40
N PHE A 142 0.00 -7.52 4.06
CA PHE A 142 -0.62 -7.53 2.74
C PHE A 142 -1.84 -6.61 2.74
N TRP A 143 -1.79 -5.58 1.92
CA TRP A 143 -2.79 -4.53 1.86
C TRP A 143 -3.61 -4.59 0.58
N LYS A 144 -4.89 -4.29 0.72
CA LYS A 144 -5.81 -4.02 -0.37
C LYS A 144 -6.29 -2.58 -0.28
N VAL A 145 -6.06 -1.80 -1.32
CA VAL A 145 -6.54 -0.42 -1.45
C VAL A 145 -7.55 -0.36 -2.59
N GLN A 146 -8.77 0.06 -2.27
CA GLN A 146 -9.85 0.13 -3.24
C GLN A 146 -10.76 1.32 -3.00
N GLU A 147 -11.40 1.79 -4.04
CA GLU A 147 -12.45 2.78 -3.95
C GLU A 147 -13.71 2.18 -3.31
N LYS A 148 -14.25 2.89 -2.35
CA LYS A 148 -15.53 2.58 -1.74
C LYS A 148 -16.49 3.73 -1.97
N LYS A 149 -17.62 3.45 -2.59
CA LYS A 149 -18.72 4.42 -2.72
C LYS A 149 -19.46 4.50 -1.39
N VAL A 150 -19.40 5.65 -0.75
CA VAL A 150 -20.13 5.94 0.49
C VAL A 150 -21.37 6.73 0.12
N LYS A 151 -22.54 6.21 0.51
CA LYS A 151 -23.80 6.95 0.35
C LYS A 151 -23.98 7.86 1.55
N LYS A 152 -24.04 9.14 1.34
CA LYS A 152 -24.40 10.10 2.37
C LYS A 152 -25.91 10.15 2.47
N ILE A 153 -26.44 9.76 3.62
CA ILE A 153 -27.87 9.73 3.89
C ILE A 153 -28.19 11.00 4.67
N SER A 154 -29.20 11.77 4.20
CA SER A 154 -29.69 12.90 4.99
C SER A 154 -30.40 12.38 6.23
N ASP A 155 -30.01 12.89 7.40
CA ASP A 155 -30.72 12.60 8.64
C ASP A 155 -32.05 13.36 8.65
N MET A 156 -33.13 12.62 8.52
CA MET A 156 -34.48 13.18 8.32
C MET A 156 -35.18 13.53 9.64
N ASN A 157 -34.52 13.38 10.77
CA ASN A 157 -35.09 13.66 12.09
C ASN A 157 -34.86 15.11 12.57
N ILE A 158 -34.17 15.92 11.78
CA ILE A 158 -34.03 17.35 12.06
C ILE A 158 -35.21 18.08 11.39
N ASP A 159 -36.16 18.51 12.21
CA ASP A 159 -37.27 19.34 11.77
C ASP A 159 -36.73 20.73 11.38
N PRO A 160 -36.75 21.11 10.09
CA PRO A 160 -36.20 22.40 9.66
C PRO A 160 -36.96 23.60 10.25
N SER A 161 -38.17 23.39 10.78
CA SER A 161 -38.99 24.45 11.39
C SER A 161 -38.48 24.85 12.79
N LYS A 162 -37.62 24.03 13.43
CA LYS A 162 -37.01 24.34 14.73
C LYS A 162 -35.65 25.06 14.60
N ALA A 163 -35.15 25.26 13.39
CA ALA A 163 -33.86 25.94 13.15
C ALA A 163 -34.00 27.49 13.07
N VAL A 164 -35.21 28.03 13.14
CA VAL A 164 -35.47 29.48 13.14
C VAL A 164 -36.02 29.88 14.50
N GLY A 165 -35.15 30.21 15.43
CA GLY A 165 -35.59 30.82 16.68
C GLY A 165 -34.54 30.73 17.80
N ASN A 166 -33.80 31.76 17.92
CA ASN A 166 -33.12 32.34 19.07
C ASN A 166 -31.59 32.32 19.02
N GLY A 167 -31.09 33.53 18.83
CA GLY A 167 -29.70 33.87 19.11
C GLY A 167 -29.41 33.78 20.62
N GLY A 168 -28.35 33.03 20.91
CA GLY A 168 -27.85 32.87 22.27
C GLY A 168 -26.46 32.18 22.20
N ILE A 169 -25.44 32.96 22.48
CA ILE A 169 -24.03 32.59 22.55
C ILE A 169 -23.85 31.51 23.64
N ALA A 170 -23.31 30.37 23.33
CA ALA A 170 -22.50 29.57 24.25
C ALA A 170 -21.63 28.58 23.46
N SER A 171 -20.35 28.82 23.52
CA SER A 171 -19.27 27.93 23.12
C SER A 171 -19.25 26.67 23.98
N SER A 172 -19.32 25.50 23.39
CA SER A 172 -18.72 24.31 23.98
C SER A 172 -18.38 23.31 22.86
N SER A 173 -17.11 23.12 22.68
CA SER A 173 -16.49 22.10 21.86
C SER A 173 -16.83 20.72 22.41
N VAL A 174 -17.50 19.90 21.62
CA VAL A 174 -17.58 18.44 21.84
C VAL A 174 -17.24 17.77 20.53
N SER A 175 -16.05 17.19 20.51
CA SER A 175 -15.58 16.28 19.49
C SER A 175 -16.41 14.99 19.55
N SER A 176 -17.22 14.73 18.55
CA SER A 176 -17.89 13.46 18.37
C SER A 176 -17.30 12.72 17.19
N SER A 177 -16.48 11.71 17.49
CA SER A 177 -16.04 10.70 16.56
C SER A 177 -17.23 9.90 16.01
N PRO A 178 -17.25 9.57 14.69
CA PRO A 178 -18.32 8.75 14.13
C PRO A 178 -18.12 7.28 14.52
N ARG A 179 -19.03 6.75 15.31
CA ARG A 179 -19.13 5.31 15.55
C ARG A 179 -19.65 4.63 14.28
N SER A 180 -18.85 3.75 13.73
CA SER A 180 -19.24 2.84 12.67
C SER A 180 -20.12 1.72 13.23
N TYR A 181 -21.36 1.63 12.78
CA TYR A 181 -22.23 0.49 13.06
C TYR A 181 -21.96 -0.61 12.03
N LEU A 182 -21.37 -1.71 12.48
CA LEU A 182 -21.29 -2.97 11.76
C LEU A 182 -22.65 -3.65 11.85
N ALA A 183 -23.34 -3.79 10.73
CA ALA A 183 -24.51 -4.65 10.62
C ALA A 183 -24.05 -6.11 10.46
N ASN A 184 -24.21 -6.90 11.50
CA ASN A 184 -24.06 -8.34 11.47
C ASN A 184 -25.41 -8.96 11.11
N GLY A 185 -25.52 -9.55 9.93
CA GLY A 185 -26.66 -10.34 9.52
C GLY A 185 -26.62 -11.73 10.17
N GLY A 186 -27.49 -11.98 11.10
CA GLY A 186 -27.78 -13.31 11.61
C GLY A 186 -29.27 -13.58 11.51
N TYR A 187 -29.63 -14.50 10.63
CA TYR A 187 -30.96 -15.09 10.57
C TYR A 187 -31.19 -15.95 11.81
N THR A 188 -32.17 -15.62 12.64
CA THR A 188 -32.85 -16.58 13.49
C THR A 188 -34.33 -16.29 13.45
N ASP A 189 -35.03 -17.20 12.81
CA ASP A 189 -36.47 -17.41 12.85
C ASP A 189 -36.91 -17.70 14.29
N ARG A 190 -37.70 -16.84 14.87
CA ARG A 190 -38.52 -17.16 16.06
C ARG A 190 -39.86 -16.49 15.96
N SER A 191 -40.82 -17.30 15.59
CA SER A 191 -42.24 -17.15 15.86
C SER A 191 -42.48 -16.70 17.32
N CYS A 192 -43.07 -15.52 17.49
CA CYS A 192 -43.74 -15.13 18.73
C CYS A 192 -45.11 -14.60 18.41
N ASN A 193 -46.07 -15.47 18.59
CA ASN A 193 -47.48 -15.11 18.74
C ASN A 193 -47.71 -14.39 20.07
N ASN A 194 -48.62 -13.43 20.04
CA ASN A 194 -49.33 -12.79 21.13
C ASN A 194 -48.60 -11.73 21.95
N LEU A 195 -48.83 -10.47 21.57
CA LEU A 195 -49.02 -9.42 22.57
C LEU A 195 -50.18 -8.51 22.13
N SER A 196 -51.17 -8.49 22.96
CA SER A 196 -52.42 -7.79 22.91
C SER A 196 -52.27 -6.27 22.80
N ASN A 197 -53.19 -5.70 22.05
CA ASN A 197 -53.53 -4.29 21.93
C ASN A 197 -53.45 -3.51 23.24
N ASP A 198 -52.53 -2.54 23.29
CA ASP A 198 -52.72 -1.29 24.02
C ASP A 198 -51.72 -0.24 23.51
N PHE A 199 -51.91 0.22 22.29
CA PHE A 199 -51.27 1.44 21.80
C PHE A 199 -52.35 2.50 21.61
N SER A 200 -52.61 3.25 22.66
CA SER A 200 -53.36 4.50 22.56
C SER A 200 -52.45 5.53 21.90
N PHE A 201 -52.73 5.86 20.63
CA PHE A 201 -52.08 6.96 19.93
C PHE A 201 -52.47 8.31 20.56
N PRO A 202 -51.49 9.21 20.85
CA PRO A 202 -51.83 10.56 21.25
C PRO A 202 -52.55 11.29 20.09
N PRO A 203 -53.50 12.21 20.37
CA PRO A 203 -54.23 12.94 19.34
C PRO A 203 -53.33 13.96 18.67
N GLY A 204 -52.72 13.56 17.55
CA GLY A 204 -51.82 14.37 16.79
C GLY A 204 -51.14 13.56 15.71
N GLY A 205 -51.92 13.09 14.72
CA GLY A 205 -51.44 12.55 13.45
C GLY A 205 -50.28 11.58 13.49
N ILE A 206 -50.37 10.50 12.74
CA ILE A 206 -49.25 9.55 12.50
C ILE A 206 -48.01 10.33 12.02
N PRO A 207 -46.86 10.24 12.72
CA PRO A 207 -45.62 10.86 12.19
C PRO A 207 -45.38 10.31 10.79
N SER A 208 -45.36 11.18 9.80
CA SER A 208 -45.09 10.76 8.43
C SER A 208 -43.72 10.08 8.39
N LEU A 209 -43.73 8.76 8.16
CA LEU A 209 -42.51 7.98 7.99
C LEU A 209 -41.77 8.54 6.74
N ARG A 210 -40.74 9.30 6.99
CA ARG A 210 -39.87 9.81 5.88
C ARG A 210 -38.74 8.82 5.67
N LEU A 211 -38.69 8.24 4.50
CA LEU A 211 -37.60 7.36 4.12
C LEU A 211 -36.30 8.18 3.94
N PRO A 212 -35.16 7.66 4.38
CA PRO A 212 -33.89 8.31 4.21
C PRO A 212 -33.58 8.48 2.70
N VAL A 213 -33.25 9.69 2.29
CA VAL A 213 -32.87 10.00 0.90
C VAL A 213 -31.35 10.07 0.79
N VAL A 214 -30.81 9.36 -0.19
CA VAL A 214 -29.38 9.45 -0.51
C VAL A 214 -29.13 10.81 -1.16
N THR A 215 -28.40 11.69 -0.48
CA THR A 215 -28.11 13.06 -0.95
C THR A 215 -26.90 13.16 -1.83
N SER A 216 -25.89 12.31 -1.62
CA SER A 216 -24.68 12.29 -2.45
C SER A 216 -23.98 10.93 -2.37
N HIS A 217 -23.20 10.64 -3.41
CA HIS A 217 -22.26 9.54 -3.44
C HIS A 217 -20.86 10.13 -3.35
N GLU A 218 -20.16 9.86 -2.25
CA GLU A 218 -18.74 10.19 -2.10
C GLU A 218 -17.93 8.93 -2.34
N THR A 219 -16.87 9.02 -3.14
CA THR A 219 -15.89 7.96 -3.30
C THR A 219 -14.76 8.20 -2.31
N SER A 220 -14.50 7.24 -1.45
CA SER A 220 -13.33 7.26 -0.56
C SER A 220 -12.44 6.06 -0.84
N LEU A 221 -11.13 6.27 -0.81
CA LEU A 221 -10.16 5.19 -0.86
C LEU A 221 -10.01 4.58 0.52
N VAL A 222 -10.09 3.26 0.59
CA VAL A 222 -9.98 2.51 1.85
C VAL A 222 -8.87 1.48 1.70
N ALA A 223 -7.85 1.60 2.55
CA ALA A 223 -6.82 0.57 2.74
C ALA A 223 -7.28 -0.43 3.80
N ARG A 224 -7.13 -1.72 3.50
CA ARG A 224 -7.44 -2.82 4.43
C ARG A 224 -6.30 -3.80 4.48
N CYS A 225 -5.79 -4.07 5.68
CA CYS A 225 -4.87 -5.17 5.90
C CYS A 225 -5.61 -6.49 5.70
N ARG A 226 -5.14 -7.31 4.75
CA ARG A 226 -5.73 -8.61 4.41
C ARG A 226 -5.06 -9.73 5.18
N ARG A 227 -3.75 -9.66 5.32
CA ARG A 227 -2.90 -10.69 5.96
C ARG A 227 -1.76 -10.04 6.69
N VAL A 228 -1.32 -10.69 7.73
CA VAL A 228 -0.09 -10.36 8.47
C VAL A 228 0.75 -11.62 8.51
N TYR A 229 1.99 -11.53 8.04
CA TYR A 229 2.99 -12.59 8.06
C TYR A 229 4.02 -12.22 9.12
N ALA A 230 4.10 -13.01 10.18
CA ALA A 230 4.91 -12.73 11.34
C ALA A 230 5.62 -14.00 11.85
N HIS A 231 6.48 -13.83 12.83
CA HIS A 231 7.15 -14.92 13.58
C HIS A 231 8.09 -15.80 12.75
N ALA A 232 8.54 -15.37 11.59
CA ALA A 232 9.46 -16.14 10.74
C ALA A 232 10.89 -15.57 10.72
N HIS A 233 11.08 -14.35 11.19
CA HIS A 233 12.35 -13.63 11.13
C HIS A 233 12.88 -13.25 12.52
N ASP A 234 14.10 -13.71 12.82
CA ASP A 234 14.80 -13.34 14.04
C ASP A 234 15.55 -12.01 13.89
N TYR A 235 15.95 -11.67 12.67
CA TYR A 235 16.65 -10.44 12.30
C TYR A 235 15.74 -9.52 11.50
N HIS A 236 16.24 -8.32 11.16
CA HIS A 236 15.47 -7.31 10.43
C HIS A 236 15.22 -7.75 9.01
N ILE A 237 13.99 -7.67 8.56
CA ILE A 237 13.63 -7.98 7.18
C ILE A 237 14.23 -6.90 6.28
N ASN A 238 15.17 -7.29 5.43
CA ASN A 238 15.87 -6.41 4.51
C ASN A 238 15.32 -6.48 3.07
N SER A 239 14.64 -7.57 2.72
CA SER A 239 14.14 -7.79 1.36
C SER A 239 12.79 -8.49 1.33
N ILE A 240 11.94 -8.08 0.40
CA ILE A 240 10.74 -8.79 -0.03
C ILE A 240 10.68 -8.79 -1.55
N SER A 241 10.28 -9.89 -2.15
CA SER A 241 10.15 -9.99 -3.59
C SER A 241 9.00 -10.91 -3.97
N ASN A 242 8.10 -10.42 -4.82
CA ASN A 242 7.00 -11.20 -5.35
C ASN A 242 7.48 -12.14 -6.44
N ASN A 243 6.93 -13.34 -6.45
CA ASN A 243 7.15 -14.28 -7.53
C ASN A 243 6.32 -13.90 -8.78
N SER A 244 6.80 -14.31 -9.94
CA SER A 244 6.10 -14.13 -11.22
C SER A 244 4.82 -14.96 -11.34
N ASP A 245 4.60 -15.96 -10.48
CA ASP A 245 3.35 -16.74 -10.39
C ASP A 245 2.16 -15.92 -9.85
N GLY A 246 2.45 -14.81 -9.16
CA GLY A 246 1.43 -13.97 -8.53
C GLY A 246 0.81 -14.55 -7.26
N GLU A 247 1.26 -15.71 -6.79
CA GLU A 247 0.72 -16.42 -5.63
C GLU A 247 1.69 -16.46 -4.44
N THR A 248 2.99 -16.41 -4.73
CA THR A 248 4.04 -16.54 -3.73
C THR A 248 4.94 -15.31 -3.67
N PHE A 249 5.63 -15.15 -2.55
CA PHE A 249 6.68 -14.14 -2.36
C PHE A 249 7.73 -14.65 -1.39
N ILE A 250 8.92 -14.05 -1.44
CA ILE A 250 9.98 -14.28 -0.45
C ILE A 250 10.16 -13.07 0.43
N SER A 251 10.61 -13.33 1.65
CA SER A 251 11.18 -12.36 2.55
C SER A 251 12.54 -12.83 3.04
N ALA A 252 13.47 -11.91 3.18
CA ALA A 252 14.82 -12.22 3.65
C ALA A 252 15.19 -11.31 4.83
N ASP A 253 15.83 -11.92 5.81
CA ASP A 253 16.61 -11.24 6.84
C ASP A 253 18.11 -11.50 6.60
N ASP A 254 18.95 -11.16 7.58
CA ASP A 254 20.40 -11.33 7.48
C ASP A 254 20.84 -12.79 7.32
N LEU A 255 20.05 -13.75 7.80
CA LEU A 255 20.45 -15.16 7.85
C LEU A 255 19.53 -16.12 7.13
N ARG A 256 18.28 -15.72 6.85
CA ARG A 256 17.25 -16.61 6.30
C ARG A 256 16.48 -15.99 5.16
N ILE A 257 16.06 -16.86 4.24
CA ILE A 257 15.08 -16.53 3.21
C ILE A 257 13.88 -17.46 3.40
N ASN A 258 12.71 -16.87 3.58
CA ASN A 258 11.45 -17.58 3.75
C ASN A 258 10.54 -17.37 2.55
N LEU A 259 9.95 -18.46 2.08
CA LEU A 259 8.93 -18.47 1.04
C LEU A 259 7.55 -18.48 1.68
N TRP A 260 6.66 -17.65 1.16
CA TRP A 260 5.28 -17.47 1.62
C TRP A 260 4.29 -17.64 0.49
N ASN A 261 3.07 -18.03 0.86
CA ASN A 261 1.91 -17.91 -0.02
C ASN A 261 1.10 -16.66 0.38
N LEU A 262 0.64 -15.86 -0.59
CA LEU A 262 -0.12 -14.62 -0.34
C LEU A 262 -1.45 -14.85 0.38
N GLU A 263 -2.06 -16.02 0.22
CA GLU A 263 -3.34 -16.35 0.87
C GLU A 263 -3.16 -17.06 2.22
N ILE A 264 -1.94 -17.58 2.52
CA ILE A 264 -1.66 -18.37 3.73
C ILE A 264 -0.61 -17.65 4.56
N SER A 265 -1.05 -16.96 5.64
CA SER A 265 -0.13 -16.15 6.45
C SER A 265 0.47 -16.84 7.67
N ASN A 266 -0.03 -18.02 8.03
CA ASN A 266 0.42 -18.76 9.20
C ASN A 266 1.49 -19.84 8.91
N GLN A 267 1.96 -19.91 7.68
CA GLN A 267 2.99 -20.84 7.25
C GLN A 267 4.01 -20.16 6.36
N SER A 268 5.29 -20.43 6.62
CA SER A 268 6.41 -20.09 5.77
C SER A 268 7.31 -21.29 5.59
N PHE A 269 8.00 -21.32 4.46
CA PHE A 269 9.01 -22.34 4.19
C PHE A 269 10.38 -21.67 4.17
N ASN A 270 11.26 -22.08 5.05
CA ASN A 270 12.65 -21.64 5.00
C ASN A 270 13.34 -22.32 3.82
N ILE A 271 13.81 -21.53 2.84
CA ILE A 271 14.46 -22.04 1.63
C ILE A 271 15.97 -21.78 1.62
N VAL A 272 16.44 -20.85 2.46
CA VAL A 272 17.86 -20.57 2.68
C VAL A 272 18.06 -20.30 4.16
N ASP A 273 19.03 -20.98 4.79
CA ASP A 273 19.47 -20.71 6.16
C ASP A 273 21.00 -20.74 6.19
N VAL A 274 21.60 -19.56 6.31
CA VAL A 274 23.07 -19.39 6.40
C VAL A 274 23.54 -19.29 7.85
N LYS A 275 22.64 -19.46 8.82
CA LYS A 275 22.95 -19.39 10.24
C LYS A 275 23.90 -20.52 10.63
N PRO A 276 25.10 -20.21 11.14
CA PRO A 276 26.01 -21.26 11.63
C PRO A 276 25.52 -21.86 12.97
N ALA A 277 26.00 -23.05 13.30
CA ALA A 277 25.70 -23.69 14.57
C ALA A 277 26.23 -22.87 15.76
N ASN A 278 27.38 -22.24 15.61
CA ASN A 278 27.93 -21.25 16.55
C ASN A 278 27.95 -19.88 15.90
N MET A 279 27.31 -18.89 16.50
CA MET A 279 27.23 -17.51 15.96
C MET A 279 28.61 -16.83 15.87
N GLU A 280 29.60 -17.29 16.60
CA GLU A 280 30.99 -16.80 16.48
C GLU A 280 31.61 -17.15 15.10
N ASP A 281 31.11 -18.21 14.47
CA ASP A 281 31.55 -18.65 13.14
C ASP A 281 30.81 -17.92 12.00
N LEU A 282 29.97 -16.93 12.32
CA LEU A 282 29.23 -16.15 11.30
C LEU A 282 30.23 -15.37 10.43
N THR A 283 30.25 -15.69 9.14
CA THR A 283 31.17 -15.09 8.19
C THR A 283 30.49 -14.26 7.11
N GLU A 284 29.17 -14.42 6.94
CA GLU A 284 28.41 -13.73 5.90
C GLU A 284 26.96 -13.51 6.33
N VAL A 285 26.36 -12.46 5.78
CA VAL A 285 24.93 -12.15 5.91
C VAL A 285 24.32 -11.93 4.53
N ILE A 286 23.01 -12.21 4.43
CA ILE A 286 22.21 -11.96 3.23
C ILE A 286 21.91 -10.46 3.17
N THR A 287 22.27 -9.81 2.07
CA THR A 287 22.10 -8.37 1.89
C THR A 287 20.90 -8.01 1.04
N SER A 288 20.49 -8.89 0.13
CA SER A 288 19.31 -8.72 -0.71
C SER A 288 18.88 -10.06 -1.30
N ALA A 289 17.58 -10.23 -1.55
CA ALA A 289 17.04 -11.41 -2.22
C ALA A 289 15.89 -11.02 -3.16
N GLU A 290 15.90 -11.56 -4.38
CA GLU A 290 14.87 -11.27 -5.38
C GLU A 290 14.51 -12.51 -6.20
N PHE A 291 13.23 -12.64 -6.54
CA PHE A 291 12.78 -13.59 -7.53
C PHE A 291 13.13 -13.14 -8.96
N HIS A 292 13.34 -14.12 -9.82
CA HIS A 292 13.46 -13.85 -11.24
C HIS A 292 12.12 -13.28 -11.78
N PRO A 293 12.14 -12.22 -12.60
CA PRO A 293 10.93 -11.52 -13.02
C PRO A 293 9.96 -12.35 -13.86
N THR A 294 10.44 -13.43 -14.52
CA THR A 294 9.63 -14.28 -15.39
C THR A 294 9.68 -15.77 -15.05
N HIS A 295 10.72 -16.24 -14.35
CA HIS A 295 10.89 -17.65 -13.99
C HIS A 295 10.55 -17.88 -12.52
N CYS A 296 9.36 -18.38 -12.24
CA CYS A 296 8.82 -18.56 -10.90
C CYS A 296 9.63 -19.50 -9.98
N ASN A 297 10.49 -20.32 -10.54
CA ASN A 297 11.32 -21.26 -9.77
C ASN A 297 12.73 -20.73 -9.46
N MET A 298 13.08 -19.56 -9.96
CA MET A 298 14.43 -19.03 -9.80
C MET A 298 14.43 -17.78 -8.93
N LEU A 299 15.38 -17.72 -8.02
CA LEU A 299 15.68 -16.52 -7.24
C LEU A 299 17.19 -16.31 -7.11
N ALA A 300 17.58 -15.11 -6.80
CA ALA A 300 18.95 -14.73 -6.51
C ALA A 300 19.03 -14.07 -5.15
N TYR A 301 20.14 -14.28 -4.45
CA TYR A 301 20.45 -13.49 -3.28
C TYR A 301 21.92 -13.09 -3.26
N SER A 302 22.19 -11.95 -2.65
CA SER A 302 23.54 -11.42 -2.46
C SER A 302 23.99 -11.60 -1.02
N SER A 303 25.31 -11.78 -0.88
CA SER A 303 25.96 -11.96 0.41
C SER A 303 26.94 -10.81 0.68
N SER A 304 27.14 -10.49 1.94
CA SER A 304 28.13 -9.50 2.39
C SER A 304 29.58 -9.86 2.00
N LYS A 305 29.84 -11.11 1.60
CA LYS A 305 31.13 -11.54 1.02
C LYS A 305 31.35 -11.08 -0.43
N GLY A 306 30.39 -10.35 -1.02
CA GLY A 306 30.49 -9.90 -2.40
C GLY A 306 30.17 -10.97 -3.44
N SER A 307 29.43 -12.03 -3.05
CA SER A 307 28.96 -13.07 -3.95
C SER A 307 27.45 -12.95 -4.21
N ILE A 308 27.02 -13.42 -5.36
CA ILE A 308 25.60 -13.60 -5.73
C ILE A 308 25.39 -15.09 -5.93
N ARG A 309 24.30 -15.63 -5.35
CA ARG A 309 23.92 -17.02 -5.52
C ARG A 309 22.57 -17.12 -6.20
N LEU A 310 22.51 -17.99 -7.20
CA LEU A 310 21.28 -18.34 -7.92
C LEU A 310 20.74 -19.65 -7.36
N ILE A 311 19.43 -19.69 -7.15
CA ILE A 311 18.71 -20.83 -6.60
C ILE A 311 17.63 -21.26 -7.56
N ASP A 312 17.56 -22.56 -7.83
CA ASP A 312 16.45 -23.20 -8.55
C ASP A 312 15.66 -24.07 -7.56
N LEU A 313 14.45 -23.63 -7.23
CA LEU A 313 13.57 -24.31 -6.25
C LEU A 313 13.12 -25.69 -6.69
N ARG A 314 13.31 -26.07 -7.97
CA ARG A 314 12.96 -27.39 -8.48
C ARG A 314 13.96 -28.47 -8.07
N GLN A 315 15.18 -28.11 -7.73
CA GLN A 315 16.25 -29.04 -7.41
C GLN A 315 16.25 -29.46 -5.95
N SER A 316 15.95 -28.57 -5.04
CA SER A 316 15.90 -28.85 -3.61
C SER A 316 15.01 -27.86 -2.88
N ALA A 317 14.31 -28.33 -1.85
CA ALA A 317 13.54 -27.44 -0.97
C ALA A 317 14.45 -26.61 -0.05
N LEU A 318 15.66 -27.11 0.28
CA LEU A 318 16.71 -26.39 1.00
C LEU A 318 17.89 -26.20 0.04
N CYS A 319 18.12 -24.96 -0.34
CA CYS A 319 19.06 -24.61 -1.40
C CYS A 319 20.48 -24.28 -0.91
N ASP A 320 20.69 -24.26 0.40
CA ASP A 320 21.95 -23.92 1.05
C ASP A 320 22.93 -25.09 1.15
N THR A 321 22.47 -26.34 1.04
CA THR A 321 23.32 -27.53 1.15
C THR A 321 24.28 -27.73 -0.03
N HIS A 322 24.04 -27.06 -1.16
CA HIS A 322 24.89 -27.15 -2.36
C HIS A 322 25.91 -25.99 -2.49
N SER A 323 25.94 -25.07 -1.56
CA SER A 323 26.88 -23.92 -1.59
C SER A 323 28.30 -24.28 -1.10
N LYS A 324 28.59 -25.53 -0.85
CA LYS A 324 29.95 -26.01 -0.50
C LYS A 324 30.68 -26.46 -1.78
N LEU A 325 30.95 -25.51 -2.66
CA LEU A 325 31.98 -25.66 -3.68
C LEU A 325 33.01 -24.55 -3.52
#